data_f6f80bfb680b114898d253433c564ff1
#
_entry.id   f6f80bfb680b114898d253433c564ff1
#
_cell.length_a   1.000
_cell.length_b   1.000
_cell.length_c   1.000
_cell.angle_alpha   90.00
_cell.angle_beta   90.00
_cell.angle_gamma   90.00
#
_symmetry.space_group_name_H-M   'P 1'
#
loop_
_entity.id
_entity.type
_entity.pdbx_description
1 polymer ?
#
loop_
_entity_poly.entity_id
_entity_poly.type
_entity_poly.pdbx_seq_one_letter_code
_entity_poly.pdbx_strand_id
1 'polypeptide(L)'
;MSSNNNISNLWKKEDWLAVWIGFIIIAVGCVAVLTGWFKFDAAKFKTWHCGEDLKEAQIYNNVKLAIVTNTENNTTSYYPLSRELAANEVSTDTIVAFKTKFDKVLKDGNEKYEKVVNEKSGRKLEKSYTKDDYYIYEGKVFLKKTDKETVSVNGKDKVIKKDKYVIADNSYTFEGEGKKDAKIVSLGKQFNGDFWGKILLTFLVLGILFAIGVKLQGEKVGKFFIAFVALFIISMIVRMVSAEFTLNRYLEWAFWALLIGLLISNTIGTPEWLKPAIKTEFYIKTGLVIMGFSVLFSNIAKFGLYGLGIAWIVTPIVIIFMWWLGTKILKIGNKPLVITLATATSVCGTSAAIATGAAAKAKKEDVSLAISISIIFTILMMVFEPMIIRACGMGQMMGGALIGGTVDSTGAVVLAGNALGPVAEQSAVLVKSIQNILIGFIAFFVAIFFATKVDKDPNQNVGAIEIWTRFPKFIIGFFVASLVASFIIQPLTSGEEVKAINGVLDQYKNWAFVLAFTSIGLDTNFKSLFKQMQGGKVLWLYIIGQLFNIALTLFAVWFLLSGKIFEVPVLDMFK
;
A
#
# COMPACT_ATOMS: atom_id res chain seq x y z
N MET A 1 18.27 1.47 -39.72
CA MET A 1 17.92 2.65 -38.89
C MET A 1 17.12 2.31 -37.60
N SER A 2 17.07 1.03 -37.14
CA SER A 2 16.21 0.63 -35.99
C SER A 2 16.92 0.57 -34.62
N SER A 3 18.25 0.57 -34.54
CA SER A 3 18.95 0.40 -33.25
C SER A 3 19.07 1.71 -32.43
N ASN A 4 19.17 2.86 -33.08
CA ASN A 4 19.29 4.15 -32.37
C ASN A 4 17.99 4.60 -31.68
N ASN A 5 16.82 4.14 -32.12
CA ASN A 5 15.54 4.47 -31.49
C ASN A 5 15.31 3.73 -30.15
N ASN A 6 15.95 2.57 -29.93
CA ASN A 6 15.77 1.80 -28.70
C ASN A 6 16.51 2.42 -27.50
N ILE A 7 17.71 2.95 -27.68
CA ILE A 7 18.50 3.56 -26.59
C ILE A 7 17.89 4.91 -26.17
N SER A 8 17.38 5.71 -27.13
CA SER A 8 16.72 6.98 -26.78
C SER A 8 15.44 6.79 -25.95
N ASN A 9 14.75 5.65 -26.10
CA ASN A 9 13.56 5.32 -25.32
C ASN A 9 13.84 5.07 -23.83
N LEU A 10 15.04 4.60 -23.45
CA LEU A 10 15.46 4.40 -22.05
C LEU A 10 15.53 5.72 -21.26
N TRP A 11 15.75 6.83 -21.94
CA TRP A 11 15.93 8.15 -21.32
C TRP A 11 14.79 9.14 -21.58
N LYS A 12 13.77 8.75 -22.37
CA LYS A 12 12.67 9.63 -22.74
C LYS A 12 11.31 9.12 -22.29
N LYS A 13 11.13 7.79 -22.18
CA LYS A 13 9.85 7.23 -21.72
C LYS A 13 9.68 7.38 -20.22
N GLU A 14 8.52 7.84 -19.78
CA GLU A 14 8.16 8.06 -18.40
C GLU A 14 8.44 6.86 -17.49
N ASP A 15 8.08 5.65 -17.92
CA ASP A 15 8.31 4.42 -17.15
C ASP A 15 9.79 4.21 -16.81
N TRP A 16 10.69 4.39 -17.76
CA TRP A 16 12.13 4.26 -17.53
C TRP A 16 12.69 5.39 -16.67
N LEU A 17 12.19 6.61 -16.86
CA LEU A 17 12.60 7.75 -16.04
C LEU A 17 12.18 7.54 -14.57
N ALA A 18 10.98 7.00 -14.33
CA ALA A 18 10.54 6.63 -12.99
C ALA A 18 11.46 5.58 -12.36
N VAL A 19 11.90 4.58 -13.15
CA VAL A 19 12.89 3.57 -12.71
C VAL A 19 14.20 4.22 -12.32
N TRP A 20 14.76 5.08 -13.16
CA TRP A 20 16.04 5.76 -12.89
C TRP A 20 15.98 6.66 -11.67
N ILE A 21 14.91 7.46 -11.52
CA ILE A 21 14.72 8.30 -10.34
C ILE A 21 14.60 7.46 -9.07
N GLY A 22 13.82 6.37 -9.12
CA GLY A 22 13.71 5.44 -8.01
C GLY A 22 15.07 4.88 -7.59
N PHE A 23 15.88 4.40 -8.54
CA PHE A 23 17.23 3.89 -8.25
C PHE A 23 18.21 4.96 -7.76
N ILE A 24 18.13 6.20 -8.26
CA ILE A 24 18.95 7.29 -7.74
C ILE A 24 18.62 7.53 -6.26
N ILE A 25 17.32 7.58 -5.89
CA ILE A 25 16.90 7.79 -4.50
C ILE A 25 17.37 6.60 -3.63
N ILE A 26 17.23 5.35 -4.11
CA ILE A 26 17.68 4.16 -3.40
C ILE A 26 19.20 4.23 -3.18
N ALA A 27 19.98 4.48 -4.23
CA ALA A 27 21.43 4.54 -4.15
C ALA A 27 21.92 5.64 -3.19
N VAL A 28 21.35 6.84 -3.30
CA VAL A 28 21.70 7.97 -2.41
C VAL A 28 21.30 7.67 -0.96
N GLY A 29 20.12 7.06 -0.74
CA GLY A 29 19.67 6.64 0.58
C GLY A 29 20.58 5.59 1.21
N CYS A 30 21.00 4.57 0.43
CA CYS A 30 21.97 3.56 0.89
C CYS A 30 23.31 4.21 1.25
N VAL A 31 23.88 5.05 0.38
CA VAL A 31 25.16 5.74 0.64
C VAL A 31 25.05 6.62 1.88
N ALA A 32 23.98 7.41 2.02
CA ALA A 32 23.79 8.30 3.15
C ALA A 32 23.77 7.54 4.49
N VAL A 33 23.07 6.43 4.56
CA VAL A 33 22.95 5.63 5.79
C VAL A 33 24.23 4.86 6.08
N LEU A 34 24.84 4.21 5.08
CA LEU A 34 26.01 3.37 5.28
C LEU A 34 27.29 4.15 5.57
N THR A 35 27.44 5.34 4.97
CA THR A 35 28.64 6.16 5.19
C THR A 35 28.49 7.17 6.31
N GLY A 36 27.26 7.59 6.59
CA GLY A 36 26.98 8.67 7.55
C GLY A 36 27.49 10.05 7.11
N TRP A 37 27.96 10.21 5.87
CA TRP A 37 28.57 11.46 5.39
C TRP A 37 27.60 12.63 5.33
N PHE A 38 26.34 12.34 5.09
CA PHE A 38 25.28 13.35 5.01
C PHE A 38 23.92 12.76 5.42
N LYS A 39 23.03 13.64 5.88
CA LYS A 39 21.65 13.25 6.23
C LYS A 39 20.78 13.33 4.99
N PHE A 40 20.06 12.25 4.70
CA PHE A 40 19.14 12.13 3.57
C PHE A 40 17.70 11.83 4.01
N ASP A 41 17.31 12.35 5.17
CA ASP A 41 15.96 12.14 5.72
C ASP A 41 14.96 13.06 5.04
N ALA A 42 13.93 12.50 4.41
CA ALA A 42 12.80 13.31 3.96
C ALA A 42 11.94 13.76 5.15
N ALA A 43 11.16 14.82 4.94
CA ALA A 43 10.31 15.36 5.98
C ALA A 43 9.22 14.39 6.42
N LYS A 44 9.06 14.23 7.73
CA LYS A 44 8.02 13.42 8.36
C LYS A 44 7.23 14.27 9.33
N PHE A 45 5.91 14.29 9.16
CA PHE A 45 5.02 14.92 10.11
C PHE A 45 4.84 14.04 11.34
N LYS A 46 5.01 14.60 12.52
CA LYS A 46 4.66 13.95 13.78
C LYS A 46 3.16 14.06 13.98
N THR A 47 2.57 13.09 14.66
CA THR A 47 1.17 13.21 15.07
C THR A 47 1.00 14.42 15.97
N TRP A 48 0.04 15.28 15.66
CA TRP A 48 -0.24 16.50 16.40
C TRP A 48 -1.71 16.59 16.78
N HIS A 49 -2.02 17.38 17.79
CA HIS A 49 -3.38 17.66 18.23
C HIS A 49 -3.47 19.07 18.83
N CYS A 50 -4.65 19.68 18.75
CA CYS A 50 -4.94 21.00 19.31
C CYS A 50 -5.90 20.87 20.49
N GLY A 51 -5.75 21.77 21.48
CA GLY A 51 -6.73 21.99 22.52
C GLY A 51 -6.50 21.22 23.82
N GLU A 52 -7.51 21.24 24.67
CA GLU A 52 -7.48 20.63 26.02
C GLU A 52 -7.44 19.10 25.95
N ASP A 53 -7.89 18.51 24.85
CA ASP A 53 -7.89 17.07 24.60
C ASP A 53 -6.48 16.49 24.33
N LEU A 54 -5.45 17.34 24.33
CA LEU A 54 -4.07 16.89 24.10
C LEU A 54 -3.63 15.85 25.15
N LYS A 55 -4.04 16.02 26.42
CA LYS A 55 -3.74 15.04 27.48
C LYS A 55 -4.41 13.71 27.21
N GLU A 56 -5.66 13.71 26.79
CA GLU A 56 -6.40 12.49 26.43
C GLU A 56 -5.78 11.82 25.20
N ALA A 57 -5.47 12.58 24.16
CA ALA A 57 -4.79 12.11 22.99
C ALA A 57 -3.41 11.50 23.31
N GLN A 58 -2.66 12.08 24.24
CA GLN A 58 -1.39 11.54 24.73
C GLN A 58 -1.58 10.21 25.49
N ILE A 59 -2.64 10.07 26.28
CA ILE A 59 -2.97 8.81 26.96
C ILE A 59 -3.20 7.68 25.95
N TYR A 60 -4.01 7.93 24.92
CA TYR A 60 -4.27 6.95 23.87
C TYR A 60 -3.02 6.53 23.09
N ASN A 61 -2.13 7.48 22.80
CA ASN A 61 -0.90 7.20 22.04
C ASN A 61 0.19 6.53 22.89
N ASN A 62 0.09 6.61 24.20
CA ASN A 62 1.01 5.95 25.14
C ASN A 62 0.63 4.51 25.41
N VAL A 63 -0.56 4.06 24.99
CA VAL A 63 -1.00 2.68 25.13
C VAL A 63 -0.53 1.90 23.91
N LYS A 64 0.52 1.07 24.10
CA LYS A 64 0.91 0.05 23.12
C LYS A 64 0.00 -1.16 23.31
N LEU A 65 -0.40 -1.75 22.19
CA LEU A 65 -1.18 -2.98 22.16
C LEU A 65 -0.27 -4.18 21.92
N ALA A 66 -0.32 -5.16 22.81
CA ALA A 66 0.16 -6.50 22.51
C ALA A 66 -1.00 -7.31 21.94
N ILE A 67 -0.80 -7.89 20.77
CA ILE A 67 -1.73 -8.82 20.17
C ILE A 67 -1.17 -10.21 20.41
N VAL A 68 -1.90 -10.99 21.17
CA VAL A 68 -1.52 -12.35 21.52
C VAL A 68 -2.45 -13.30 20.76
N THR A 69 -1.93 -13.99 19.76
CA THR A 69 -2.65 -15.04 19.07
C THR A 69 -2.26 -16.39 19.66
N ASN A 70 -3.22 -17.08 20.27
CA ASN A 70 -3.02 -18.44 20.73
C ASN A 70 -3.17 -19.38 19.52
N THR A 71 -2.09 -20.06 19.15
CA THR A 71 -2.07 -20.98 18.01
C THR A 71 -2.85 -22.25 18.24
N GLU A 72 -3.03 -22.69 19.49
CA GLU A 72 -3.78 -23.89 19.81
C GLU A 72 -5.30 -23.69 19.62
N ASN A 73 -5.80 -22.50 20.00
CA ASN A 73 -7.23 -22.20 19.98
C ASN A 73 -7.62 -21.16 18.92
N ASN A 74 -6.65 -20.68 18.16
CA ASN A 74 -6.82 -19.61 17.15
C ASN A 74 -7.53 -18.35 17.68
N THR A 75 -7.36 -18.08 18.98
CA THR A 75 -7.94 -16.90 19.65
C THR A 75 -6.93 -15.77 19.67
N THR A 76 -7.36 -14.56 19.34
CA THR A 76 -6.53 -13.36 19.36
C THR A 76 -7.01 -12.45 20.49
N SER A 77 -6.11 -12.15 21.40
CA SER A 77 -6.37 -11.27 22.54
C SER A 77 -5.51 -10.02 22.46
N TYR A 78 -6.04 -8.88 22.92
CA TYR A 78 -5.39 -7.58 22.85
C TYR A 78 -5.13 -7.06 24.25
N TYR A 79 -3.89 -6.67 24.51
CA TYR A 79 -3.46 -6.19 25.83
C TYR A 79 -2.78 -4.83 25.73
N PRO A 80 -3.15 -3.84 26.55
CA PRO A 80 -2.45 -2.57 26.61
C PRO A 80 -1.09 -2.74 27.28
N LEU A 81 -0.04 -2.17 26.68
CA LEU A 81 1.32 -2.18 27.21
C LEU A 81 1.60 -0.89 27.97
N SER A 82 1.91 -1.00 29.26
CA SER A 82 2.38 0.14 30.06
C SER A 82 3.86 0.40 29.82
N ARG A 83 4.26 1.70 29.75
CA ARG A 83 5.64 2.14 29.46
C ARG A 83 6.52 2.34 30.71
N GLU A 84 5.97 2.19 31.91
CA GLU A 84 6.60 2.73 33.11
C GLU A 84 7.66 1.82 33.76
N LEU A 85 8.09 0.74 33.11
CA LEU A 85 9.14 -0.12 33.65
C LEU A 85 10.45 0.05 32.87
N ALA A 86 11.51 0.42 33.60
CA ALA A 86 12.85 0.49 33.06
C ALA A 86 13.45 -0.94 32.88
N ALA A 87 14.31 -1.09 31.89
CA ALA A 87 14.82 -2.36 31.38
C ALA A 87 15.61 -3.23 32.40
N ASN A 88 16.01 -2.70 33.54
CA ASN A 88 17.05 -3.29 34.39
C ASN A 88 16.56 -3.95 35.68
N GLU A 89 15.26 -3.94 35.95
CA GLU A 89 14.76 -4.38 37.28
C GLU A 89 13.69 -5.48 37.16
N VAL A 90 14.11 -6.71 36.89
CA VAL A 90 13.21 -7.87 36.94
C VAL A 90 13.42 -8.60 38.27
N SER A 91 12.98 -7.98 39.34
CA SER A 91 12.79 -8.68 40.64
C SER A 91 11.33 -9.15 40.75
N THR A 92 11.08 -10.10 41.65
CA THR A 92 9.73 -10.57 41.98
C THR A 92 8.84 -9.42 42.42
N ASP A 93 9.40 -8.46 43.15
CA ASP A 93 8.71 -7.25 43.64
C ASP A 93 8.35 -6.29 42.49
N THR A 94 9.21 -6.19 41.49
CA THR A 94 8.96 -5.39 40.27
C THR A 94 7.82 -5.98 39.44
N ILE A 95 7.71 -7.30 39.37
CA ILE A 95 6.61 -8.00 38.69
C ILE A 95 5.27 -7.72 39.41
N VAL A 96 5.24 -7.73 40.73
CA VAL A 96 4.04 -7.41 41.52
C VAL A 96 3.65 -5.94 41.35
N ALA A 97 4.62 -5.03 41.41
CA ALA A 97 4.38 -3.60 41.17
C ALA A 97 3.88 -3.33 39.74
N PHE A 98 4.42 -4.03 38.74
CA PHE A 98 3.98 -3.98 37.37
C PHE A 98 2.54 -4.47 37.20
N LYS A 99 2.21 -5.64 37.76
CA LYS A 99 0.83 -6.15 37.71
C LYS A 99 -0.16 -5.16 38.31
N THR A 100 0.17 -4.54 39.42
CA THR A 100 -0.69 -3.55 40.10
C THR A 100 -0.89 -2.31 39.23
N LYS A 101 0.17 -1.77 38.62
CA LYS A 101 0.09 -0.62 37.69
C LYS A 101 -0.66 -0.96 36.41
N PHE A 102 -0.40 -2.13 35.86
CA PHE A 102 -1.08 -2.62 34.65
C PHE A 102 -2.57 -2.81 34.89
N ASP A 103 -2.95 -3.37 36.04
CA ASP A 103 -4.34 -3.53 36.43
C ASP A 103 -5.06 -2.18 36.60
N LYS A 104 -4.36 -1.16 37.08
CA LYS A 104 -4.88 0.20 37.19
C LYS A 104 -5.10 0.81 35.79
N VAL A 105 -4.13 0.68 34.90
CA VAL A 105 -4.24 1.16 33.51
C VAL A 105 -5.37 0.45 32.78
N LEU A 106 -5.53 -0.86 32.95
CA LEU A 106 -6.64 -1.64 32.41
C LEU A 106 -7.99 -1.18 32.96
N LYS A 107 -8.05 -0.89 34.25
CA LYS A 107 -9.30 -0.51 34.93
C LYS A 107 -9.74 0.91 34.56
N ASP A 108 -8.82 1.84 34.53
CA ASP A 108 -9.07 3.26 34.23
C ASP A 108 -9.22 3.53 32.73
N GLY A 109 -8.63 2.66 31.89
CA GLY A 109 -8.61 2.79 30.43
C GLY A 109 -9.56 1.89 29.66
N ASN A 110 -10.31 1.00 30.36
CA ASN A 110 -11.02 -0.09 29.68
C ASN A 110 -12.05 0.39 28.67
N GLU A 111 -12.88 1.38 29.00
CA GLU A 111 -13.85 1.95 28.06
C GLU A 111 -13.19 2.71 26.92
N LYS A 112 -12.21 3.54 27.27
CA LYS A 112 -11.42 4.32 26.30
C LYS A 112 -10.60 3.42 25.40
N TYR A 113 -10.06 2.35 25.96
CA TYR A 113 -9.26 1.36 25.26
C TYR A 113 -10.07 0.50 24.31
N GLU A 114 -11.21 -0.03 24.72
CA GLU A 114 -12.14 -0.77 23.84
C GLU A 114 -12.58 0.10 22.65
N LYS A 115 -12.81 1.38 22.90
CA LYS A 115 -13.12 2.33 21.83
C LYS A 115 -11.99 2.47 20.81
N VAL A 116 -10.74 2.64 21.29
CA VAL A 116 -9.55 2.75 20.41
C VAL A 116 -9.32 1.47 19.60
N VAL A 117 -9.41 0.30 20.23
CA VAL A 117 -9.21 -0.99 19.57
C VAL A 117 -10.31 -1.26 18.56
N ASN A 118 -11.56 -1.02 18.91
CA ASN A 118 -12.69 -1.23 18.01
C ASN A 118 -12.67 -0.27 16.82
N GLU A 119 -12.23 0.96 17.01
CA GLU A 119 -12.15 1.96 15.94
C GLU A 119 -10.96 1.72 15.00
N LYS A 120 -9.81 1.25 15.48
CA LYS A 120 -8.62 1.00 14.64
C LYS A 120 -8.57 -0.39 14.01
N SER A 121 -9.05 -1.42 14.67
CA SER A 121 -8.92 -2.80 14.23
C SER A 121 -10.25 -3.51 13.95
N GLY A 122 -11.37 -2.94 14.35
CA GLY A 122 -12.69 -3.57 14.26
C GLY A 122 -12.82 -4.86 15.10
N ARG A 123 -11.90 -5.13 16.01
CA ARG A 123 -11.88 -6.35 16.83
C ARG A 123 -12.18 -6.04 18.29
N LYS A 124 -12.95 -6.91 18.92
CA LYS A 124 -13.24 -6.83 20.35
C LYS A 124 -12.09 -7.41 21.16
N LEU A 125 -11.88 -6.85 22.37
CA LEU A 125 -10.98 -7.40 23.36
C LEU A 125 -11.50 -8.76 23.83
N GLU A 126 -10.74 -9.82 23.65
CA GLU A 126 -11.07 -11.15 24.13
C GLU A 126 -10.42 -11.39 25.51
N LYS A 127 -11.21 -11.93 26.44
CA LYS A 127 -10.76 -12.26 27.80
C LYS A 127 -10.21 -13.71 27.88
N SER A 128 -9.30 -14.07 26.99
CA SER A 128 -8.79 -15.45 26.93
C SER A 128 -7.76 -15.77 28.02
N TYR A 129 -7.11 -14.76 28.59
CA TYR A 129 -6.16 -14.92 29.70
C TYR A 129 -6.63 -14.15 30.93
N THR A 130 -6.50 -14.75 32.11
CA THR A 130 -6.70 -14.06 33.38
C THR A 130 -5.47 -13.20 33.68
N LYS A 131 -5.65 -12.15 34.48
CA LYS A 131 -4.57 -11.22 34.87
C LYS A 131 -3.39 -11.92 35.57
N ASP A 132 -3.60 -13.13 36.07
CA ASP A 132 -2.59 -13.92 36.78
C ASP A 132 -1.77 -14.84 35.86
N ASP A 133 -2.16 -14.95 34.58
CA ASP A 133 -1.56 -15.89 33.66
C ASP A 133 -0.43 -15.29 32.80
N TYR A 134 -0.30 -13.98 32.80
CA TYR A 134 0.72 -13.30 32.01
C TYR A 134 1.17 -11.97 32.62
N TYR A 135 2.32 -11.48 32.21
CA TYR A 135 2.73 -10.10 32.39
C TYR A 135 3.44 -9.58 31.13
N ILE A 136 3.54 -8.26 31.01
CA ILE A 136 4.12 -7.61 29.84
C ILE A 136 5.27 -6.72 30.29
N TYR A 137 6.43 -6.91 29.66
CA TYR A 137 7.64 -6.17 29.96
C TYR A 137 8.39 -5.85 28.67
N GLU A 138 8.82 -4.62 28.50
CA GLU A 138 9.52 -4.12 27.29
C GLU A 138 8.87 -4.53 25.96
N GLY A 139 7.57 -4.58 25.91
CA GLY A 139 6.87 -5.00 24.71
C GLY A 139 6.87 -6.51 24.45
N LYS A 140 7.35 -7.32 25.39
CA LYS A 140 7.30 -8.78 25.32
C LYS A 140 6.24 -9.33 26.28
N VAL A 141 5.51 -10.34 25.84
CA VAL A 141 4.55 -11.07 26.68
C VAL A 141 5.24 -12.26 27.32
N PHE A 142 5.12 -12.36 28.63
CA PHE A 142 5.62 -13.47 29.41
C PHE A 142 4.43 -14.25 29.96
N LEU A 143 4.33 -15.51 29.59
CA LEU A 143 3.28 -16.38 30.06
C LEU A 143 3.76 -17.14 31.32
N LYS A 144 2.86 -17.24 32.27
CA LYS A 144 3.08 -18.04 33.47
C LYS A 144 2.97 -19.52 33.12
N LYS A 145 4.06 -20.25 33.24
CA LYS A 145 4.08 -21.71 33.23
C LYS A 145 4.33 -22.21 34.64
N THR A 146 3.48 -23.09 35.11
CA THR A 146 3.69 -23.78 36.40
C THR A 146 4.36 -25.11 36.13
N ASP A 147 5.67 -25.15 36.29
CA ASP A 147 6.45 -26.39 36.19
C ASP A 147 6.36 -27.15 37.51
N LYS A 148 6.23 -28.47 37.44
CA LYS A 148 6.33 -29.36 38.56
C LYS A 148 7.78 -29.82 38.67
N GLU A 149 8.51 -29.31 39.62
CA GLU A 149 9.87 -29.73 39.91
C GLU A 149 9.86 -30.71 41.10
N THR A 150 10.42 -31.91 40.92
CA THR A 150 10.56 -32.88 42.00
C THR A 150 11.86 -32.59 42.70
N VAL A 151 11.77 -32.09 43.91
CA VAL A 151 12.93 -31.80 44.76
C VAL A 151 12.97 -32.82 45.91
N SER A 152 14.08 -33.50 46.05
CA SER A 152 14.27 -34.45 47.17
C SER A 152 14.64 -33.69 48.45
N VAL A 153 13.72 -33.67 49.39
CA VAL A 153 13.92 -33.05 50.71
C VAL A 153 13.91 -34.13 51.77
N ASN A 154 15.02 -34.30 52.46
CA ASN A 154 15.20 -35.32 53.50
C ASN A 154 14.92 -36.75 52.98
N GLY A 155 15.37 -37.10 51.80
CA GLY A 155 15.22 -38.45 51.24
C GLY A 155 13.79 -38.78 50.77
N LYS A 156 12.89 -37.82 50.72
CA LYS A 156 11.54 -37.95 50.14
C LYS A 156 11.36 -36.97 49.01
N ASP A 157 10.91 -37.49 47.88
CA ASP A 157 10.63 -36.69 46.71
C ASP A 157 9.34 -35.87 46.93
N LYS A 158 9.50 -34.56 46.93
CA LYS A 158 8.39 -33.60 47.03
C LYS A 158 8.24 -32.85 45.73
N VAL A 159 7.06 -32.93 45.14
CA VAL A 159 6.73 -32.14 43.93
C VAL A 159 6.44 -30.72 44.38
N ILE A 160 7.30 -29.80 43.97
CA ILE A 160 7.13 -28.36 44.21
C ILE A 160 6.62 -27.76 42.92
N LYS A 161 5.55 -27.00 42.99
CA LYS A 161 5.06 -26.16 41.85
C LYS A 161 5.88 -24.87 41.85
N LYS A 162 6.63 -24.64 40.78
CA LYS A 162 7.42 -23.43 40.58
C LYS A 162 6.85 -22.66 39.38
N ASP A 163 6.39 -21.45 39.64
CA ASP A 163 5.91 -20.58 38.59
C ASP A 163 7.12 -20.03 37.84
N LYS A 164 7.15 -20.29 36.54
CA LYS A 164 8.17 -19.81 35.62
C LYS A 164 7.50 -18.97 34.55
N TYR A 165 8.06 -17.81 34.26
CA TYR A 165 7.57 -16.97 33.15
C TYR A 165 8.41 -17.26 31.91
N VAL A 166 7.76 -17.67 30.85
CA VAL A 166 8.40 -18.00 29.59
C VAL A 166 7.99 -16.94 28.59
N ILE A 167 8.95 -16.39 27.81
CA ILE A 167 8.63 -15.52 26.71
C ILE A 167 7.70 -16.31 25.78
N ALA A 168 6.56 -15.75 25.46
CA ALA A 168 5.63 -16.35 24.53
C ALA A 168 6.38 -16.55 23.20
N ASP A 169 6.46 -17.79 22.79
CA ASP A 169 7.17 -18.22 21.60
C ASP A 169 6.53 -17.59 20.33
N ASN A 170 7.09 -17.84 19.15
CA ASN A 170 6.69 -17.30 17.84
C ASN A 170 5.18 -17.35 17.51
N SER A 171 4.38 -17.96 18.37
CA SER A 171 2.92 -17.98 18.31
C SER A 171 2.25 -16.65 18.71
N TYR A 172 3.00 -15.70 19.26
CA TYR A 172 2.50 -14.42 19.72
C TYR A 172 3.11 -13.31 18.90
N THR A 173 2.31 -12.77 18.00
CA THR A 173 2.70 -11.59 17.22
C THR A 173 2.34 -10.34 17.99
N PHE A 174 3.35 -9.50 18.23
CA PHE A 174 3.13 -8.12 18.61
C PHE A 174 2.83 -7.33 17.33
N GLU A 175 1.58 -7.18 16.99
CA GLU A 175 1.15 -6.04 16.21
C GLU A 175 1.03 -4.83 17.15
N GLY A 176 2.09 -4.55 17.86
CA GLY A 176 2.26 -3.21 18.33
C GLY A 176 2.40 -2.39 17.07
N GLU A 177 1.56 -1.38 16.84
CA GLU A 177 1.99 -0.32 15.96
C GLU A 177 3.37 0.07 16.45
N GLY A 178 4.40 -0.39 15.73
CA GLY A 178 5.80 -0.15 16.05
C GLY A 178 6.21 1.30 15.81
N LYS A 179 5.32 2.23 16.08
CA LYS A 179 5.63 3.62 16.26
C LYS A 179 6.21 3.78 17.65
N LYS A 180 7.54 3.47 17.75
CA LYS A 180 8.35 4.05 18.81
C LYS A 180 7.91 5.51 18.95
N ASP A 181 7.35 5.86 20.11
CA ASP A 181 7.24 7.25 20.59
C ASP A 181 6.77 8.29 19.57
N ALA A 182 5.66 8.07 18.90
CA ALA A 182 4.95 9.18 18.31
C ALA A 182 4.41 10.06 19.44
N LYS A 183 5.30 10.85 20.07
CA LYS A 183 4.85 11.91 20.98
C LYS A 183 3.89 12.78 20.20
N ILE A 184 2.64 12.83 20.64
CA ILE A 184 1.71 13.84 20.14
C ILE A 184 2.30 15.19 20.51
N VAL A 185 2.51 16.00 19.51
CA VAL A 185 3.07 17.35 19.69
C VAL A 185 1.98 18.39 19.41
N SER A 186 2.08 19.55 20.03
CA SER A 186 1.28 20.69 19.59
C SER A 186 1.71 21.12 18.19
N LEU A 187 0.77 21.65 17.40
CA LEU A 187 1.04 22.05 16.02
C LEU A 187 2.26 22.96 15.91
N GLY A 188 2.42 23.93 16.81
CA GLY A 188 3.56 24.86 16.78
C GLY A 188 4.92 24.20 17.03
N LYS A 189 4.97 23.13 17.83
CA LYS A 189 6.21 22.37 18.08
C LYS A 189 6.63 21.48 16.91
N GLN A 190 5.76 21.30 15.92
CA GLN A 190 6.05 20.59 14.68
C GLN A 190 7.08 21.35 13.84
N PHE A 191 6.94 22.67 13.76
CA PHE A 191 7.67 23.52 12.83
C PHE A 191 8.96 24.09 13.45
N ASN A 192 9.95 23.22 13.64
CA ASN A 192 11.29 23.60 14.07
C ASN A 192 12.26 23.70 12.87
N GLY A 193 13.48 24.19 13.10
CA GLY A 193 14.49 24.35 12.05
C GLY A 193 14.88 23.05 11.35
N ASP A 194 14.96 21.93 12.09
CA ASP A 194 15.25 20.60 11.52
C ASP A 194 14.13 20.14 10.58
N PHE A 195 12.87 20.39 10.94
CA PHE A 195 11.73 20.07 10.09
C PHE A 195 11.76 20.86 8.77
N TRP A 196 11.99 22.18 8.85
CA TRP A 196 12.06 23.02 7.65
C TRP A 196 13.25 22.65 6.76
N GLY A 197 14.39 22.29 7.35
CA GLY A 197 15.55 21.76 6.62
C GLY A 197 15.19 20.48 5.85
N LYS A 198 14.46 19.55 6.48
CA LYS A 198 14.02 18.31 5.83
C LYS A 198 12.94 18.57 4.76
N ILE A 199 12.03 19.51 4.96
CA ILE A 199 11.07 19.93 3.92
C ILE A 199 11.79 20.46 2.69
N LEU A 200 12.76 21.37 2.91
CA LEU A 200 13.56 21.93 1.81
C LEU A 200 14.36 20.86 1.08
N LEU A 201 15.01 19.94 1.81
CA LEU A 201 15.73 18.82 1.21
C LEU A 201 14.79 17.93 0.38
N THR A 202 13.64 17.57 0.92
CA THR A 202 12.64 16.75 0.23
C THR A 202 12.15 17.42 -1.05
N PHE A 203 11.85 18.73 -0.96
CA PHE A 203 11.43 19.53 -2.09
C PHE A 203 12.50 19.59 -3.18
N LEU A 204 13.75 19.86 -2.80
CA LEU A 204 14.86 19.97 -3.75
C LEU A 204 15.15 18.61 -4.43
N VAL A 205 15.24 17.53 -3.65
CA VAL A 205 15.51 16.18 -4.18
C VAL A 205 14.42 15.79 -5.18
N LEU A 206 13.16 15.81 -4.78
CA LEU A 206 12.06 15.40 -5.65
C LEU A 206 11.86 16.39 -6.81
N GLY A 207 11.91 17.70 -6.52
CA GLY A 207 11.72 18.74 -7.53
C GLY A 207 12.78 18.71 -8.62
N ILE A 208 14.05 18.54 -8.27
CA ILE A 208 15.15 18.45 -9.24
C ILE A 208 15.07 17.16 -10.05
N LEU A 209 14.87 16.01 -9.39
CA LEU A 209 14.82 14.71 -10.07
C LEU A 209 13.63 14.64 -11.04
N PHE A 210 12.45 15.07 -10.62
CA PHE A 210 11.28 15.11 -11.51
C PHE A 210 11.42 16.17 -12.61
N ALA A 211 12.03 17.33 -12.32
CA ALA A 211 12.30 18.35 -13.35
C ALA A 211 13.27 17.85 -14.43
N ILE A 212 14.30 17.08 -14.05
CA ILE A 212 15.19 16.40 -15.01
C ILE A 212 14.39 15.40 -15.84
N GLY A 213 13.52 14.60 -15.24
CA GLY A 213 12.67 13.66 -15.94
C GLY A 213 11.75 14.36 -16.96
N VAL A 214 11.11 15.44 -16.56
CA VAL A 214 10.25 16.27 -17.44
C VAL A 214 11.04 16.90 -18.59
N LYS A 215 12.29 17.36 -18.32
CA LYS A 215 13.19 17.86 -19.36
C LYS A 215 13.52 16.79 -20.41
N LEU A 216 13.80 15.57 -19.95
CA LEU A 216 14.13 14.44 -20.83
C LEU A 216 12.91 13.98 -21.65
N GLN A 217 11.69 14.20 -21.16
CA GLN A 217 10.44 14.01 -21.90
C GLN A 217 10.19 15.11 -22.96
N GLY A 218 11.00 16.17 -22.97
CA GLY A 218 10.86 17.30 -23.90
C GLY A 218 9.86 18.36 -23.46
N GLU A 219 9.42 18.35 -22.21
CA GLU A 219 8.47 19.32 -21.67
C GLU A 219 9.18 20.56 -21.08
N LYS A 220 8.42 21.65 -20.88
CA LYS A 220 8.95 22.93 -20.38
C LYS A 220 9.18 22.87 -18.86
N VAL A 221 10.43 22.71 -18.44
CA VAL A 221 10.86 22.60 -17.03
C VAL A 221 10.40 23.78 -16.19
N GLY A 222 10.48 25.00 -16.70
CA GLY A 222 10.06 26.19 -15.93
C GLY A 222 8.58 26.16 -15.55
N LYS A 223 7.70 25.75 -16.48
CA LYS A 223 6.26 25.59 -16.19
C LYS A 223 6.02 24.47 -15.18
N PHE A 224 6.72 23.35 -15.34
CA PHE A 224 6.65 22.24 -14.38
C PHE A 224 7.08 22.67 -13.00
N PHE A 225 8.25 23.34 -12.87
CA PHE A 225 8.82 23.67 -11.56
C PHE A 225 7.93 24.66 -10.77
N ILE A 226 7.38 25.68 -11.44
CA ILE A 226 6.42 26.62 -10.81
C ILE A 226 5.17 25.87 -10.33
N ALA A 227 4.61 25.00 -11.16
CA ALA A 227 3.46 24.18 -10.81
C ALA A 227 3.80 23.16 -9.71
N PHE A 228 5.01 22.60 -9.70
CA PHE A 228 5.48 21.65 -8.70
C PHE A 228 5.60 22.28 -7.30
N VAL A 229 6.04 23.53 -7.21
CA VAL A 229 6.04 24.27 -5.92
C VAL A 229 4.65 24.27 -5.30
N ALA A 230 3.63 24.62 -6.08
CA ALA A 230 2.25 24.63 -5.57
C ALA A 230 1.73 23.22 -5.23
N LEU A 231 1.98 22.23 -6.09
CA LEU A 231 1.62 20.84 -5.80
C LEU A 231 2.29 20.33 -4.52
N PHE A 232 3.56 20.67 -4.31
CA PHE A 232 4.31 20.29 -3.11
C PHE A 232 3.73 20.96 -1.86
N ILE A 233 3.36 22.25 -1.93
CA ILE A 233 2.71 22.96 -0.82
C ILE A 233 1.36 22.31 -0.50
N ILE A 234 0.52 22.02 -1.50
CA ILE A 234 -0.75 21.31 -1.29
C ILE A 234 -0.48 19.96 -0.62
N SER A 235 0.50 19.20 -1.10
CA SER A 235 0.88 17.92 -0.54
C SER A 235 1.41 18.03 0.90
N MET A 236 2.13 19.11 1.23
CA MET A 236 2.57 19.42 2.58
C MET A 236 1.36 19.69 3.50
N ILE A 237 0.38 20.47 3.04
CA ILE A 237 -0.87 20.72 3.78
C ILE A 237 -1.62 19.40 4.01
N VAL A 238 -1.73 18.57 2.98
CA VAL A 238 -2.31 17.22 3.09
C VAL A 238 -1.64 16.43 4.20
N ARG A 239 -0.31 16.36 4.21
CA ARG A 239 0.47 15.63 5.22
C ARG A 239 0.29 16.23 6.62
N MET A 240 0.16 17.54 6.73
CA MET A 240 -0.12 18.23 7.99
C MET A 240 -1.52 17.86 8.51
N VAL A 241 -2.55 17.99 7.67
CA VAL A 241 -3.94 17.67 8.04
C VAL A 241 -4.06 16.19 8.43
N SER A 242 -3.52 15.30 7.62
CA SER A 242 -3.59 13.84 7.86
C SER A 242 -2.76 13.38 9.07
N ALA A 243 -1.83 14.18 9.56
CA ALA A 243 -1.06 13.89 10.77
C ALA A 243 -1.77 14.34 12.07
N GLU A 244 -2.88 15.05 11.96
CA GLU A 244 -3.71 15.37 13.12
C GLU A 244 -4.27 14.09 13.75
N PHE A 245 -4.22 13.99 15.08
CA PHE A 245 -4.50 12.77 15.84
C PHE A 245 -5.89 12.20 15.57
N THR A 246 -6.91 13.04 15.59
CA THR A 246 -8.29 12.59 15.37
C THR A 246 -8.53 12.19 13.92
N LEU A 247 -8.04 13.00 12.97
CA LEU A 247 -8.22 12.75 11.54
C LEU A 247 -7.48 11.49 11.07
N ASN A 248 -6.23 11.28 11.54
CA ASN A 248 -5.44 10.09 11.23
C ASN A 248 -6.09 8.79 11.76
N ARG A 249 -6.90 8.90 12.81
CA ARG A 249 -7.59 7.77 13.41
C ARG A 249 -8.70 7.21 12.52
N TYR A 250 -9.40 8.07 11.79
CA TYR A 250 -10.54 7.68 10.96
C TYR A 250 -10.14 7.35 9.52
N LEU A 251 -9.20 8.11 8.97
CA LEU A 251 -8.82 7.99 7.56
C LEU A 251 -7.30 8.10 7.39
N GLU A 252 -6.74 7.19 6.63
CA GLU A 252 -5.32 7.19 6.28
C GLU A 252 -4.92 8.44 5.45
N TRP A 253 -3.67 8.86 5.57
CA TRP A 253 -3.13 10.08 4.93
C TRP A 253 -3.38 10.14 3.41
N ALA A 254 -3.39 9.01 2.76
CA ALA A 254 -3.55 8.94 1.33
C ALA A 254 -4.99 9.24 0.87
N PHE A 255 -5.99 8.92 1.73
CA PHE A 255 -7.37 9.36 1.50
C PHE A 255 -7.48 10.90 1.58
N TRP A 256 -6.81 11.53 2.55
CA TRP A 256 -6.78 12.99 2.67
C TRP A 256 -6.14 13.65 1.45
N ALA A 257 -5.08 13.04 0.87
CA ALA A 257 -4.44 13.53 -0.34
C ALA A 257 -5.43 13.57 -1.52
N LEU A 258 -6.15 12.47 -1.72
CA LEU A 258 -7.18 12.38 -2.74
C LEU A 258 -8.33 13.38 -2.48
N LEU A 259 -8.84 13.40 -1.24
CA LEU A 259 -10.00 14.23 -0.88
C LEU A 259 -9.71 15.72 -1.07
N ILE A 260 -8.57 16.21 -0.61
CA ILE A 260 -8.19 17.62 -0.77
C ILE A 260 -8.03 17.97 -2.24
N GLY A 261 -7.40 17.10 -3.04
CA GLY A 261 -7.32 17.28 -4.47
C GLY A 261 -8.70 17.32 -5.16
N LEU A 262 -9.59 16.38 -4.81
CA LEU A 262 -10.97 16.35 -5.30
C LEU A 262 -11.79 17.59 -4.92
N LEU A 263 -11.63 18.06 -3.69
CA LEU A 263 -12.30 19.30 -3.24
C LEU A 263 -11.86 20.48 -4.08
N ILE A 264 -10.54 20.64 -4.31
CA ILE A 264 -10.03 21.72 -5.15
C ILE A 264 -10.58 21.62 -6.58
N SER A 265 -10.45 20.45 -7.21
CA SER A 265 -10.84 20.28 -8.63
C SER A 265 -12.33 20.43 -8.88
N ASN A 266 -13.19 20.07 -7.90
CA ASN A 266 -14.65 20.09 -8.05
C ASN A 266 -15.33 21.33 -7.47
N THR A 267 -14.61 22.20 -6.75
CA THR A 267 -15.12 23.49 -6.28
C THR A 267 -14.61 24.65 -7.11
N ILE A 268 -13.32 24.96 -7.03
CA ILE A 268 -12.69 26.09 -7.75
C ILE A 268 -12.13 25.71 -9.10
N GLY A 269 -12.03 24.40 -9.39
CA GLY A 269 -11.37 23.89 -10.58
C GLY A 269 -9.86 23.87 -10.46
N THR A 270 -9.22 22.96 -11.19
CA THR A 270 -7.75 22.88 -11.25
C THR A 270 -7.22 23.89 -12.24
N PRO A 271 -6.42 24.90 -11.79
CA PRO A 271 -5.88 25.92 -12.66
C PRO A 271 -4.98 25.34 -13.76
N GLU A 272 -5.04 25.91 -14.96
CA GLU A 272 -4.23 25.44 -16.10
C GLU A 272 -2.72 25.49 -15.84
N TRP A 273 -2.24 26.49 -15.09
CA TRP A 273 -0.83 26.62 -14.75
C TRP A 273 -0.34 25.53 -13.79
N LEU A 274 -1.24 24.85 -13.04
CA LEU A 274 -0.92 23.76 -12.13
C LEU A 274 -0.80 22.41 -12.85
N LYS A 275 -1.48 22.24 -14.00
CA LYS A 275 -1.51 20.99 -14.77
C LYS A 275 -0.13 20.41 -15.14
N PRO A 276 0.91 21.22 -15.47
CA PRO A 276 2.22 20.66 -15.78
C PRO A 276 2.84 19.80 -14.66
N ALA A 277 2.48 20.05 -13.39
CA ALA A 277 2.96 19.24 -12.26
C ALA A 277 2.07 18.04 -11.94
N ILE A 278 0.89 17.91 -12.55
CA ILE A 278 0.00 16.77 -12.35
C ILE A 278 0.54 15.59 -13.16
N LYS A 279 1.51 14.88 -12.59
CA LYS A 279 2.21 13.73 -13.20
C LYS A 279 1.97 12.46 -12.38
N THR A 280 0.70 12.12 -12.20
CA THR A 280 0.24 11.04 -11.34
C THR A 280 1.02 9.75 -11.53
N GLU A 281 1.06 9.24 -12.77
CA GLU A 281 1.73 7.98 -13.09
C GLU A 281 3.24 8.05 -12.83
N PHE A 282 3.87 9.16 -13.11
CA PHE A 282 5.30 9.35 -12.91
C PHE A 282 5.69 9.25 -11.42
N TYR A 283 4.90 9.89 -10.55
CA TYR A 283 5.11 9.84 -9.11
C TYR A 283 4.83 8.46 -8.53
N ILE A 284 3.72 7.80 -8.93
CA ILE A 284 3.35 6.45 -8.48
C ILE A 284 4.45 5.46 -8.86
N LYS A 285 4.84 5.42 -10.13
CA LYS A 285 5.85 4.49 -10.64
C LYS A 285 7.19 4.66 -9.93
N THR A 286 7.61 5.89 -9.66
CA THR A 286 8.81 6.18 -8.85
C THR A 286 8.67 5.65 -7.44
N GLY A 287 7.54 5.91 -6.77
CA GLY A 287 7.26 5.40 -5.42
C GLY A 287 7.24 3.86 -5.37
N LEU A 288 6.70 3.21 -6.40
CA LEU A 288 6.69 1.74 -6.51
C LEU A 288 8.09 1.15 -6.67
N VAL A 289 8.96 1.77 -7.47
CA VAL A 289 10.36 1.32 -7.60
C VAL A 289 11.07 1.41 -6.25
N ILE A 290 10.90 2.51 -5.52
CA ILE A 290 11.45 2.67 -4.17
C ILE A 290 10.87 1.62 -3.23
N MET A 291 9.56 1.36 -3.29
CA MET A 291 8.88 0.33 -2.50
C MET A 291 9.44 -1.07 -2.76
N GLY A 292 9.89 -1.36 -3.98
CA GLY A 292 10.53 -2.63 -4.31
C GLY A 292 11.71 -2.98 -3.40
N PHE A 293 12.45 -1.98 -2.93
CA PHE A 293 13.55 -2.17 -1.98
C PHE A 293 13.07 -2.67 -0.60
N SER A 294 11.87 -2.27 -0.17
CA SER A 294 11.29 -2.71 1.11
C SER A 294 10.64 -4.09 1.05
N VAL A 295 10.53 -4.70 -0.14
CA VAL A 295 9.93 -6.01 -0.35
C VAL A 295 11.01 -7.06 -0.58
N LEU A 296 11.13 -8.03 0.33
CA LEU A 296 12.06 -9.14 0.18
C LEU A 296 11.75 -9.97 -1.07
N PHE A 297 12.76 -10.31 -1.85
CA PHE A 297 12.58 -11.16 -3.05
C PHE A 297 12.03 -12.54 -2.70
N SER A 298 12.35 -13.08 -1.52
CA SER A 298 11.77 -14.32 -1.00
C SER A 298 10.24 -14.23 -0.90
N ASN A 299 9.69 -13.07 -0.50
CA ASN A 299 8.25 -12.84 -0.45
C ASN A 299 7.63 -12.88 -1.85
N ILE A 300 8.31 -12.28 -2.82
CA ILE A 300 7.87 -12.31 -4.22
C ILE A 300 7.84 -13.74 -4.73
N ALA A 301 8.87 -14.54 -4.43
CA ALA A 301 8.94 -15.94 -4.85
C ALA A 301 7.87 -16.79 -4.15
N LYS A 302 7.70 -16.65 -2.83
CA LYS A 302 6.68 -17.38 -2.04
C LYS A 302 5.26 -17.03 -2.48
N PHE A 303 4.98 -15.75 -2.72
CA PHE A 303 3.65 -15.28 -3.09
C PHE A 303 3.38 -15.37 -4.59
N GLY A 304 4.42 -15.49 -5.42
CA GLY A 304 4.31 -15.42 -6.87
C GLY A 304 3.34 -16.41 -7.50
N LEU A 305 3.34 -17.66 -7.05
CA LEU A 305 2.41 -18.70 -7.54
C LEU A 305 0.95 -18.39 -7.18
N TYR A 306 0.71 -17.90 -5.97
CA TYR A 306 -0.63 -17.47 -5.52
C TYR A 306 -1.11 -16.25 -6.32
N GLY A 307 -0.22 -15.26 -6.50
CA GLY A 307 -0.49 -14.08 -7.32
C GLY A 307 -0.76 -14.41 -8.78
N LEU A 308 -0.03 -15.39 -9.36
CA LEU A 308 -0.29 -15.91 -10.70
C LEU A 308 -1.68 -16.56 -10.77
N GLY A 309 -2.03 -17.42 -9.81
CA GLY A 309 -3.36 -18.04 -9.76
C GLY A 309 -4.48 -17.00 -9.69
N ILE A 310 -4.33 -15.98 -8.84
CA ILE A 310 -5.32 -14.91 -8.70
C ILE A 310 -5.38 -14.06 -9.97
N ALA A 311 -4.25 -13.56 -10.46
CA ALA A 311 -4.23 -12.59 -11.54
C ALA A 311 -4.42 -13.23 -12.93
N TRP A 312 -3.72 -14.31 -13.25
CA TRP A 312 -3.68 -14.88 -14.60
C TRP A 312 -4.85 -15.80 -14.94
N ILE A 313 -5.56 -16.32 -13.93
CA ILE A 313 -6.79 -17.08 -14.15
C ILE A 313 -7.99 -16.14 -14.15
N VAL A 314 -8.12 -15.29 -13.14
CA VAL A 314 -9.30 -14.42 -12.99
C VAL A 314 -9.40 -13.41 -14.13
N THR A 315 -8.30 -12.73 -14.46
CA THR A 315 -8.31 -11.64 -15.43
C THR A 315 -8.83 -12.04 -16.83
N PRO A 316 -8.34 -13.12 -17.47
CA PRO A 316 -8.88 -13.54 -18.76
C PRO A 316 -10.36 -13.94 -18.71
N ILE A 317 -10.79 -14.58 -17.61
CA ILE A 317 -12.19 -14.98 -17.43
C ILE A 317 -13.09 -13.74 -17.37
N VAL A 318 -12.69 -12.72 -16.62
CA VAL A 318 -13.44 -11.45 -16.51
C VAL A 318 -13.51 -10.73 -17.86
N ILE A 319 -12.40 -10.68 -18.60
CA ILE A 319 -12.38 -10.07 -19.94
C ILE A 319 -13.32 -10.78 -20.89
N ILE A 320 -13.29 -12.12 -20.94
CA ILE A 320 -14.15 -12.94 -21.80
C ILE A 320 -15.62 -12.75 -21.38
N PHE A 321 -15.92 -12.78 -20.10
CA PHE A 321 -17.25 -12.52 -19.58
C PHE A 321 -17.78 -11.14 -19.98
N MET A 322 -16.99 -10.09 -19.78
CA MET A 322 -17.39 -8.72 -20.14
C MET A 322 -17.54 -8.54 -21.66
N TRP A 323 -16.68 -9.19 -22.44
CA TRP A 323 -16.83 -9.21 -23.89
C TRP A 323 -18.15 -9.86 -24.31
N TRP A 324 -18.48 -11.02 -23.74
CA TRP A 324 -19.74 -11.70 -24.01
C TRP A 324 -20.94 -10.88 -23.56
N LEU A 325 -20.91 -10.35 -22.32
CA LEU A 325 -21.95 -9.51 -21.76
C LEU A 325 -22.19 -8.25 -22.62
N GLY A 326 -21.13 -7.55 -22.98
CA GLY A 326 -21.22 -6.31 -23.76
C GLY A 326 -21.71 -6.53 -25.19
N THR A 327 -21.21 -7.57 -25.87
CA THR A 327 -21.53 -7.80 -27.29
C THR A 327 -22.82 -8.59 -27.50
N LYS A 328 -23.15 -9.57 -26.65
CA LYS A 328 -24.29 -10.47 -26.84
C LYS A 328 -25.52 -10.06 -26.05
N ILE A 329 -25.37 -9.67 -24.77
CA ILE A 329 -26.51 -9.31 -23.89
C ILE A 329 -26.85 -7.83 -24.01
N LEU A 330 -25.89 -6.93 -23.73
CA LEU A 330 -26.13 -5.49 -23.77
C LEU A 330 -26.19 -4.95 -25.20
N LYS A 331 -25.71 -5.76 -26.18
CA LYS A 331 -25.69 -5.43 -27.61
C LYS A 331 -25.07 -4.06 -27.88
N ILE A 332 -23.91 -3.80 -27.27
CA ILE A 332 -23.12 -2.59 -27.52
C ILE A 332 -22.44 -2.74 -28.89
N GLY A 333 -22.82 -1.90 -29.86
CA GLY A 333 -22.31 -1.99 -31.23
C GLY A 333 -20.82 -1.66 -31.36
N ASN A 334 -20.30 -0.83 -30.44
CA ASN A 334 -18.90 -0.42 -30.42
C ASN A 334 -18.02 -1.48 -29.74
N LYS A 335 -17.58 -2.48 -30.50
CA LYS A 335 -16.73 -3.57 -30.03
C LYS A 335 -15.37 -3.11 -29.47
N PRO A 336 -14.65 -2.14 -30.11
CA PRO A 336 -13.43 -1.58 -29.54
C PRO A 336 -13.63 -1.00 -28.13
N LEU A 337 -14.72 -0.27 -27.88
CA LEU A 337 -15.05 0.26 -26.55
C LEU A 337 -15.29 -0.86 -25.55
N VAL A 338 -16.01 -1.93 -25.94
CA VAL A 338 -16.31 -3.06 -25.03
C VAL A 338 -15.03 -3.73 -24.54
N ILE A 339 -14.08 -4.05 -25.44
CA ILE A 339 -12.83 -4.70 -25.03
C ILE A 339 -11.93 -3.77 -24.25
N THR A 340 -11.88 -2.49 -24.60
CA THR A 340 -11.12 -1.48 -23.87
C THR A 340 -11.62 -1.33 -22.43
N LEU A 341 -12.95 -1.28 -22.25
CA LEU A 341 -13.55 -1.21 -20.92
C LEU A 341 -13.35 -2.52 -20.14
N ALA A 342 -13.49 -3.69 -20.78
CA ALA A 342 -13.27 -4.98 -20.15
C ALA A 342 -11.84 -5.12 -19.60
N THR A 343 -10.86 -4.66 -20.33
CA THR A 343 -9.45 -4.69 -19.88
C THR A 343 -9.12 -3.61 -18.86
N ALA A 344 -9.76 -2.44 -18.97
CA ALA A 344 -9.67 -1.40 -17.94
C ALA A 344 -10.13 -1.93 -16.57
N THR A 345 -11.30 -2.59 -16.55
CA THR A 345 -11.91 -3.18 -15.34
C THR A 345 -11.09 -4.34 -14.76
N SER A 346 -10.44 -5.13 -15.62
CA SER A 346 -9.85 -6.42 -15.19
C SER A 346 -8.36 -6.36 -14.88
N VAL A 347 -7.64 -5.32 -15.34
CA VAL A 347 -6.17 -5.24 -15.20
C VAL A 347 -5.74 -3.93 -14.58
N CYS A 348 -5.81 -2.84 -15.37
CA CYS A 348 -5.40 -1.51 -14.94
C CYS A 348 -6.17 -0.47 -15.77
N GLY A 349 -6.96 0.34 -15.10
CA GLY A 349 -7.89 1.28 -15.71
C GLY A 349 -7.30 2.11 -16.83
N THR A 350 -6.17 2.76 -16.61
CA THR A 350 -5.54 3.64 -17.60
C THR A 350 -4.62 2.88 -18.56
N SER A 351 -3.65 2.14 -18.02
CA SER A 351 -2.60 1.49 -18.83
C SER A 351 -3.16 0.40 -19.74
N ALA A 352 -4.08 -0.43 -19.22
CA ALA A 352 -4.72 -1.48 -20.02
C ALA A 352 -5.67 -0.89 -21.05
N ALA A 353 -6.46 0.14 -20.69
CA ALA A 353 -7.34 0.82 -21.64
C ALA A 353 -6.58 1.41 -22.83
N ILE A 354 -5.46 2.10 -22.58
CA ILE A 354 -4.63 2.67 -23.65
C ILE A 354 -4.03 1.56 -24.53
N ALA A 355 -3.47 0.52 -23.90
CA ALA A 355 -2.81 -0.56 -24.63
C ALA A 355 -3.80 -1.35 -25.51
N THR A 356 -4.93 -1.75 -24.94
CA THR A 356 -5.95 -2.55 -25.65
C THR A 356 -6.82 -1.71 -26.57
N GLY A 357 -7.09 -0.45 -26.21
CA GLY A 357 -7.76 0.49 -27.10
C GLY A 357 -6.97 0.71 -28.39
N ALA A 358 -5.64 0.90 -28.29
CA ALA A 358 -4.78 0.98 -29.47
C ALA A 358 -4.74 -0.36 -30.24
N ALA A 359 -4.73 -1.50 -29.54
CA ALA A 359 -4.76 -2.84 -30.16
C ALA A 359 -6.07 -3.11 -30.92
N ALA A 360 -7.18 -2.63 -30.39
CA ALA A 360 -8.52 -2.76 -30.99
C ALA A 360 -8.88 -1.60 -31.94
N LYS A 361 -7.94 -0.68 -32.23
CA LYS A 361 -8.19 0.54 -33.04
C LYS A 361 -9.37 1.37 -32.50
N ALA A 362 -9.53 1.43 -31.18
CA ALA A 362 -10.57 2.23 -30.53
C ALA A 362 -10.34 3.73 -30.78
N LYS A 363 -11.42 4.49 -30.89
CA LYS A 363 -11.36 5.95 -30.98
C LYS A 363 -10.84 6.52 -29.65
N LYS A 364 -10.23 7.71 -29.69
CA LYS A 364 -9.72 8.39 -28.50
C LYS A 364 -10.83 8.64 -27.46
N GLU A 365 -12.03 8.94 -27.93
CA GLU A 365 -13.21 9.17 -27.11
C GLU A 365 -13.62 7.88 -26.36
N ASP A 366 -13.54 6.72 -27.01
CA ASP A 366 -13.85 5.42 -26.40
C ASP A 366 -12.85 5.07 -25.29
N VAL A 367 -11.56 5.30 -25.56
CA VAL A 367 -10.50 5.08 -24.56
C VAL A 367 -10.67 6.03 -23.37
N SER A 368 -10.96 7.31 -23.65
CA SER A 368 -11.21 8.32 -22.63
C SER A 368 -12.43 7.96 -21.75
N LEU A 369 -13.51 7.48 -22.36
CA LEU A 369 -14.72 7.04 -21.65
C LEU A 369 -14.42 5.84 -20.75
N ALA A 370 -13.72 4.82 -21.24
CA ALA A 370 -13.35 3.65 -20.46
C ALA A 370 -12.49 4.03 -19.25
N ILE A 371 -11.49 4.90 -19.46
CA ILE A 371 -10.62 5.42 -18.38
C ILE A 371 -11.45 6.21 -17.37
N SER A 372 -12.36 7.08 -17.82
CA SER A 372 -13.17 7.91 -16.94
C SER A 372 -14.08 7.09 -16.03
N ILE A 373 -14.74 6.06 -16.57
CA ILE A 373 -15.57 5.14 -15.79
C ILE A 373 -14.70 4.41 -14.75
N SER A 374 -13.58 3.83 -15.19
CA SER A 374 -12.67 3.11 -14.29
C SER A 374 -12.15 4.01 -13.16
N ILE A 375 -11.77 5.25 -13.42
CA ILE A 375 -11.29 6.19 -12.39
C ILE A 375 -12.37 6.42 -11.31
N ILE A 376 -13.62 6.64 -11.68
CA ILE A 376 -14.70 6.89 -10.71
C ILE A 376 -14.86 5.69 -9.79
N PHE A 377 -14.93 4.49 -10.35
CA PHE A 377 -15.10 3.28 -9.54
C PHE A 377 -13.85 2.93 -8.76
N THR A 378 -12.67 3.18 -9.30
CA THR A 378 -11.40 3.05 -8.56
C THR A 378 -11.41 3.89 -7.28
N ILE A 379 -11.88 5.14 -7.35
CA ILE A 379 -11.99 6.01 -6.19
C ILE A 379 -12.95 5.43 -5.15
N LEU A 380 -14.11 4.93 -5.59
CA LEU A 380 -15.08 4.30 -4.68
C LEU A 380 -14.50 3.02 -4.05
N MET A 381 -13.92 2.14 -4.86
CA MET A 381 -13.36 0.87 -4.38
C MET A 381 -12.20 1.08 -3.40
N MET A 382 -11.29 2.00 -3.71
CA MET A 382 -10.13 2.28 -2.85
C MET A 382 -10.53 2.75 -1.44
N VAL A 383 -11.72 3.34 -1.28
CA VAL A 383 -12.26 3.78 0.00
C VAL A 383 -13.11 2.68 0.66
N PHE A 384 -14.06 2.14 -0.07
CA PHE A 384 -15.07 1.25 0.52
C PHE A 384 -14.60 -0.20 0.65
N GLU A 385 -13.76 -0.70 -0.27
CA GLU A 385 -13.32 -2.09 -0.25
C GLU A 385 -12.51 -2.44 1.01
N PRO A 386 -11.52 -1.63 1.47
CA PRO A 386 -10.85 -1.89 2.74
C PRO A 386 -11.80 -1.87 3.95
N MET A 387 -12.82 -1.01 3.94
CA MET A 387 -13.83 -0.95 5.01
C MET A 387 -14.65 -2.23 5.06
N ILE A 388 -15.11 -2.73 3.89
CA ILE A 388 -15.86 -3.97 3.77
C ILE A 388 -15.00 -5.17 4.20
N ILE A 389 -13.75 -5.24 3.75
CA ILE A 389 -12.81 -6.30 4.10
C ILE A 389 -12.60 -6.37 5.62
N ARG A 390 -12.43 -5.22 6.27
CA ARG A 390 -12.37 -5.15 7.75
C ARG A 390 -13.65 -5.61 8.41
N ALA A 391 -14.80 -5.14 7.94
CA ALA A 391 -16.10 -5.52 8.49
C ALA A 391 -16.36 -7.03 8.37
N CYS A 392 -15.87 -7.66 7.31
CA CYS A 392 -15.93 -9.11 7.11
C CYS A 392 -14.88 -9.90 7.93
N GLY A 393 -14.00 -9.24 8.67
CA GLY A 393 -12.94 -9.89 9.45
C GLY A 393 -11.89 -10.63 8.61
N MET A 394 -11.70 -10.24 7.35
CA MET A 394 -10.74 -10.87 6.46
C MET A 394 -9.31 -10.48 6.85
N GLY A 395 -8.40 -11.44 6.91
CA GLY A 395 -6.98 -11.21 7.23
C GLY A 395 -6.27 -10.34 6.19
N GLN A 396 -5.18 -9.66 6.62
CA GLN A 396 -4.44 -8.71 5.77
C GLN A 396 -3.97 -9.31 4.45
N MET A 397 -3.45 -10.55 4.45
CA MET A 397 -2.97 -11.23 3.24
C MET A 397 -4.08 -11.41 2.22
N MET A 398 -5.21 -11.97 2.65
CA MET A 398 -6.36 -12.20 1.79
C MET A 398 -7.00 -10.88 1.33
N GLY A 399 -7.16 -9.93 2.26
CA GLY A 399 -7.73 -8.61 1.96
C GLY A 399 -6.86 -7.84 0.96
N GLY A 400 -5.54 -7.86 1.16
CA GLY A 400 -4.61 -7.24 0.22
C GLY A 400 -4.63 -7.91 -1.15
N ALA A 401 -4.65 -9.24 -1.20
CA ALA A 401 -4.75 -9.98 -2.46
C ALA A 401 -6.06 -9.70 -3.22
N LEU A 402 -7.18 -9.55 -2.50
CA LEU A 402 -8.46 -9.15 -3.08
C LEU A 402 -8.37 -7.75 -3.70
N ILE A 403 -7.90 -6.76 -2.93
CA ILE A 403 -7.68 -5.39 -3.42
C ILE A 403 -6.76 -5.39 -4.66
N GLY A 404 -5.68 -6.15 -4.62
CA GLY A 404 -4.74 -6.24 -5.75
C GLY A 404 -5.38 -6.75 -7.04
N GLY A 405 -6.33 -7.69 -6.94
CA GLY A 405 -7.03 -8.29 -8.07
C GLY A 405 -8.23 -7.48 -8.57
N THR A 406 -8.80 -6.61 -7.75
CA THR A 406 -10.10 -5.95 -8.02
C THR A 406 -9.99 -4.45 -8.28
N VAL A 407 -9.15 -3.72 -7.55
CA VAL A 407 -9.00 -2.26 -7.72
C VAL A 407 -8.25 -1.95 -9.00
N ASP A 408 -8.82 -1.12 -9.87
CA ASP A 408 -8.36 -0.93 -11.25
C ASP A 408 -7.04 -0.14 -11.41
N SER A 409 -6.57 0.55 -10.38
CA SER A 409 -5.36 1.40 -10.48
C SER A 409 -4.27 0.94 -9.51
N THR A 410 -3.03 0.84 -9.98
CA THR A 410 -1.88 0.45 -9.17
C THR A 410 -1.67 1.39 -7.96
N GLY A 411 -1.86 2.70 -8.15
CA GLY A 411 -1.76 3.66 -7.06
C GLY A 411 -2.87 3.48 -6.02
N ALA A 412 -4.10 3.27 -6.47
CA ALA A 412 -5.23 3.02 -5.58
C ALA A 412 -5.09 1.70 -4.79
N VAL A 413 -4.49 0.67 -5.40
CA VAL A 413 -4.17 -0.61 -4.74
C VAL A 413 -3.20 -0.40 -3.58
N VAL A 414 -2.16 0.41 -3.77
CA VAL A 414 -1.21 0.75 -2.69
C VAL A 414 -1.93 1.41 -1.53
N LEU A 415 -2.78 2.40 -1.85
CA LEU A 415 -3.55 3.13 -0.85
C LEU A 415 -4.51 2.22 -0.08
N ALA A 416 -5.32 1.46 -0.80
CA ALA A 416 -6.31 0.57 -0.21
C ALA A 416 -5.65 -0.56 0.61
N GLY A 417 -4.53 -1.11 0.12
CA GLY A 417 -3.74 -2.10 0.83
C GLY A 417 -3.12 -1.55 2.12
N ASN A 418 -2.55 -0.35 2.05
CA ASN A 418 -1.97 0.33 3.22
C ASN A 418 -3.01 0.57 4.32
N ALA A 419 -4.25 0.91 3.93
CA ALA A 419 -5.36 1.08 4.87
C ALA A 419 -5.65 -0.19 5.69
N LEU A 420 -5.37 -1.39 5.18
CA LEU A 420 -5.51 -2.65 5.90
C LEU A 420 -4.27 -3.05 6.71
N GLY A 421 -3.10 -2.52 6.35
CA GLY A 421 -1.84 -2.78 7.03
C GLY A 421 -0.71 -3.22 6.08
N PRO A 422 0.53 -3.37 6.61
CA PRO A 422 1.72 -3.56 5.78
C PRO A 422 1.74 -4.88 5.00
N VAL A 423 1.19 -5.96 5.55
CA VAL A 423 1.08 -7.25 4.83
C VAL A 423 0.07 -7.14 3.70
N ALA A 424 -1.03 -6.41 3.92
CA ALA A 424 -2.03 -6.16 2.89
C ALA A 424 -1.49 -5.27 1.77
N GLU A 425 -0.72 -4.22 2.10
CA GLU A 425 -0.05 -3.37 1.11
C GLU A 425 0.86 -4.20 0.20
N GLN A 426 1.72 -5.05 0.78
CA GLN A 426 2.63 -5.90 0.02
C GLN A 426 1.89 -6.91 -0.86
N SER A 427 0.94 -7.65 -0.31
CA SER A 427 0.17 -8.65 -1.08
C SER A 427 -0.64 -8.01 -2.20
N ALA A 428 -1.25 -6.84 -1.96
CA ALA A 428 -1.99 -6.08 -2.95
C ALA A 428 -1.09 -5.62 -4.11
N VAL A 429 0.07 -5.05 -3.80
CA VAL A 429 1.04 -4.61 -4.81
C VAL A 429 1.60 -5.78 -5.61
N LEU A 430 1.88 -6.91 -4.96
CA LEU A 430 2.37 -8.11 -5.65
C LEU A 430 1.34 -8.66 -6.64
N VAL A 431 0.09 -8.84 -6.22
CA VAL A 431 -0.99 -9.30 -7.12
C VAL A 431 -1.17 -8.32 -8.28
N LYS A 432 -1.25 -7.02 -8.01
CA LYS A 432 -1.41 -5.99 -9.05
C LYS A 432 -0.21 -5.95 -10.00
N SER A 433 1.01 -6.09 -9.51
CA SER A 433 2.21 -6.13 -10.36
C SER A 433 2.20 -7.33 -11.30
N ILE A 434 1.83 -8.52 -10.79
CA ILE A 434 1.67 -9.74 -11.57
C ILE A 434 0.55 -9.58 -12.62
N GLN A 435 -0.56 -8.94 -12.24
CA GLN A 435 -1.67 -8.64 -13.14
C GLN A 435 -1.25 -7.66 -14.26
N ASN A 436 -0.45 -6.64 -13.94
CA ASN A 436 0.03 -5.67 -14.92
C ASN A 436 0.98 -6.26 -15.98
N ILE A 437 1.66 -7.37 -15.66
CA ILE A 437 2.45 -8.14 -16.66
C ILE A 437 1.55 -8.60 -17.81
N LEU A 438 0.30 -8.94 -17.53
CA LEU A 438 -0.66 -9.39 -18.54
C LEU A 438 -1.02 -8.32 -19.57
N ILE A 439 -0.81 -7.02 -19.31
CA ILE A 439 -1.19 -5.93 -20.25
C ILE A 439 -0.61 -6.17 -21.63
N GLY A 440 0.68 -6.52 -21.70
CA GLY A 440 1.36 -6.79 -22.96
C GLY A 440 0.77 -7.99 -23.72
N PHE A 441 0.51 -9.09 -22.98
CA PHE A 441 -0.08 -10.32 -23.54
C PHE A 441 -1.52 -10.06 -24.02
N ILE A 442 -2.34 -9.44 -23.18
CA ILE A 442 -3.74 -9.13 -23.52
C ILE A 442 -3.81 -8.23 -24.74
N ALA A 443 -3.01 -7.16 -24.79
CA ALA A 443 -2.99 -6.27 -25.94
C ALA A 443 -2.54 -6.98 -27.21
N PHE A 444 -1.58 -7.90 -27.11
CA PHE A 444 -1.16 -8.73 -28.24
C PHE A 444 -2.29 -9.64 -28.73
N PHE A 445 -2.94 -10.38 -27.83
CA PHE A 445 -4.06 -11.25 -28.21
C PHE A 445 -5.27 -10.48 -28.74
N VAL A 446 -5.57 -9.31 -28.14
CA VAL A 446 -6.62 -8.42 -28.64
C VAL A 446 -6.32 -7.93 -30.06
N ALA A 447 -5.07 -7.54 -30.35
CA ALA A 447 -4.67 -7.13 -31.70
C ALA A 447 -4.88 -8.25 -32.73
N ILE A 448 -4.45 -9.50 -32.40
CA ILE A 448 -4.68 -10.66 -33.28
C ILE A 448 -6.17 -10.93 -33.43
N PHE A 449 -6.94 -10.95 -32.35
CA PHE A 449 -8.38 -11.20 -32.39
C PHE A 449 -9.12 -10.18 -33.24
N PHE A 450 -8.81 -8.90 -33.11
CA PHE A 450 -9.42 -7.85 -33.91
C PHE A 450 -9.01 -7.95 -35.37
N ALA A 451 -7.74 -8.13 -35.69
CA ALA A 451 -7.26 -8.29 -37.06
C ALA A 451 -7.92 -9.49 -37.77
N THR A 452 -8.07 -10.63 -37.09
CA THR A 452 -8.53 -11.88 -37.71
C THR A 452 -10.05 -12.08 -37.67
N LYS A 453 -10.73 -11.65 -36.59
CA LYS A 453 -12.14 -11.97 -36.34
C LYS A 453 -13.08 -10.76 -36.42
N VAL A 454 -12.58 -9.55 -36.12
CA VAL A 454 -13.41 -8.34 -36.09
C VAL A 454 -13.24 -7.52 -37.36
N ASP A 455 -12.02 -7.06 -37.67
CA ASP A 455 -11.71 -6.20 -38.81
C ASP A 455 -11.44 -7.01 -40.08
N LYS A 456 -10.99 -8.27 -39.94
CA LYS A 456 -10.59 -9.17 -41.04
C LYS A 456 -9.54 -8.54 -41.96
N ASP A 457 -8.57 -7.81 -41.40
CA ASP A 457 -7.50 -7.14 -42.13
C ASP A 457 -6.30 -8.13 -42.31
N PRO A 458 -6.05 -8.60 -43.55
CA PRO A 458 -5.00 -9.59 -43.80
C PRO A 458 -3.58 -9.01 -43.73
N ASN A 459 -3.42 -7.68 -43.70
CA ASN A 459 -2.12 -7.01 -43.77
C ASN A 459 -1.56 -6.59 -42.39
N GLN A 460 -2.26 -6.86 -41.29
CA GLN A 460 -1.81 -6.46 -39.96
C GLN A 460 -0.84 -7.49 -39.37
N ASN A 461 0.46 -7.26 -39.50
CA ASN A 461 1.50 -8.05 -38.84
C ASN A 461 1.67 -7.61 -37.38
N VAL A 462 1.18 -8.42 -36.44
CA VAL A 462 1.36 -8.21 -35.00
C VAL A 462 2.56 -9.04 -34.54
N GLY A 463 3.66 -8.38 -34.21
CA GLY A 463 4.90 -9.05 -33.79
C GLY A 463 5.01 -9.16 -32.26
N ALA A 464 5.78 -10.15 -31.78
CA ALA A 464 6.04 -10.36 -30.34
C ALA A 464 6.68 -9.16 -29.63
N ILE A 465 7.34 -8.27 -30.39
CA ILE A 465 7.92 -7.01 -29.87
C ILE A 465 6.86 -6.11 -29.22
N GLU A 466 5.59 -6.26 -29.59
CA GLU A 466 4.47 -5.50 -29.04
C GLU A 466 4.24 -5.82 -27.55
N ILE A 467 4.45 -7.06 -27.15
CA ILE A 467 4.40 -7.46 -25.74
C ILE A 467 5.40 -6.66 -24.94
N TRP A 468 6.66 -6.58 -25.41
CA TRP A 468 7.72 -5.83 -24.74
C TRP A 468 7.46 -4.32 -24.72
N THR A 469 6.96 -3.75 -25.80
CA THR A 469 6.71 -2.29 -25.87
C THR A 469 5.60 -1.85 -24.91
N ARG A 470 4.61 -2.72 -24.66
CA ARG A 470 3.47 -2.44 -23.77
C ARG A 470 3.70 -2.87 -22.33
N PHE A 471 4.72 -3.68 -22.09
CA PHE A 471 5.08 -4.11 -20.73
C PHE A 471 5.47 -2.91 -19.86
N PRO A 472 4.87 -2.74 -18.65
CA PRO A 472 5.18 -1.63 -17.75
C PRO A 472 6.58 -1.75 -17.16
N LYS A 473 7.49 -0.86 -17.54
CA LYS A 473 8.94 -0.99 -17.17
C LYS A 473 9.21 -0.75 -15.70
N PHE A 474 8.39 0.01 -15.00
CA PHE A 474 8.53 0.21 -13.55
C PHE A 474 8.46 -1.11 -12.76
N ILE A 475 7.78 -2.13 -13.29
CA ILE A 475 7.73 -3.46 -12.67
C ILE A 475 9.13 -4.09 -12.64
N ILE A 476 9.91 -3.93 -13.73
CA ILE A 476 11.31 -4.36 -13.75
C ILE A 476 12.09 -3.63 -12.66
N GLY A 477 11.90 -2.31 -12.55
CA GLY A 477 12.52 -1.49 -11.51
C GLY A 477 12.19 -1.98 -10.10
N PHE A 478 10.93 -2.29 -9.83
CA PHE A 478 10.46 -2.85 -8.56
C PHE A 478 11.17 -4.18 -8.23
N PHE A 479 11.19 -5.13 -9.18
CA PHE A 479 11.84 -6.43 -8.96
C PHE A 479 13.36 -6.29 -8.79
N VAL A 480 14.03 -5.46 -9.60
CA VAL A 480 15.47 -5.22 -9.47
C VAL A 480 15.81 -4.56 -8.14
N ALA A 481 15.00 -3.59 -7.67
CA ALA A 481 15.17 -3.00 -6.34
C ALA A 481 15.07 -4.04 -5.22
N SER A 482 14.10 -4.97 -5.32
CA SER A 482 13.94 -6.08 -4.39
C SER A 482 15.12 -7.05 -4.42
N LEU A 483 15.65 -7.38 -5.62
CA LEU A 483 16.86 -8.21 -5.78
C LEU A 483 18.08 -7.54 -5.14
N VAL A 484 18.29 -6.25 -5.40
CA VAL A 484 19.39 -5.47 -4.82
C VAL A 484 19.28 -5.46 -3.29
N ALA A 485 18.11 -5.19 -2.75
CA ALA A 485 17.88 -5.21 -1.30
C ALA A 485 18.20 -6.57 -0.69
N SER A 486 17.68 -7.67 -1.28
CA SER A 486 17.74 -9.01 -0.71
C SER A 486 19.09 -9.70 -0.89
N PHE A 487 19.75 -9.52 -2.03
CA PHE A 487 20.98 -10.27 -2.39
C PHE A 487 22.26 -9.44 -2.32
N ILE A 488 22.16 -8.10 -2.30
CA ILE A 488 23.33 -7.24 -2.23
C ILE A 488 23.39 -6.53 -0.88
N ILE A 489 22.35 -5.78 -0.53
CA ILE A 489 22.38 -4.93 0.67
C ILE A 489 22.26 -5.75 1.95
N GLN A 490 21.25 -6.60 2.06
CA GLN A 490 20.98 -7.39 3.27
C GLN A 490 22.17 -8.28 3.70
N PRO A 491 22.92 -8.98 2.80
CA PRO A 491 24.08 -9.77 3.20
C PRO A 491 25.31 -8.94 3.59
N LEU A 492 25.43 -7.70 3.11
CA LEU A 492 26.58 -6.82 3.31
C LEU A 492 26.41 -5.86 4.50
N THR A 493 25.22 -5.81 5.11
CA THR A 493 24.86 -4.81 6.13
C THR A 493 24.21 -5.49 7.34
N SER A 494 24.21 -4.79 8.49
CA SER A 494 23.49 -5.23 9.67
C SER A 494 21.97 -5.03 9.50
N GLY A 495 21.15 -5.79 10.25
CA GLY A 495 19.70 -5.62 10.25
C GLY A 495 19.26 -4.21 10.66
N GLU A 496 20.03 -3.53 11.53
CA GLU A 496 19.76 -2.14 11.92
C GLU A 496 20.01 -1.15 10.78
N GLU A 497 21.07 -1.35 9.99
CA GLU A 497 21.37 -0.53 8.82
C GLU A 497 20.30 -0.72 7.73
N VAL A 498 19.87 -1.96 7.46
CA VAL A 498 18.77 -2.23 6.51
C VAL A 498 17.50 -1.52 6.97
N LYS A 499 17.18 -1.57 8.26
CA LYS A 499 16.02 -0.89 8.84
C LYS A 499 16.13 0.63 8.73
N ALA A 500 17.32 1.20 8.93
CA ALA A 500 17.58 2.62 8.76
C ALA A 500 17.41 3.05 7.29
N ILE A 501 17.97 2.28 6.33
CA ILE A 501 17.82 2.52 4.90
C ILE A 501 16.34 2.51 4.52
N ASN A 502 15.60 1.46 4.91
CA ASN A 502 14.17 1.37 4.66
C ASN A 502 13.40 2.55 5.27
N GLY A 503 13.77 2.99 6.48
CA GLY A 503 13.17 4.16 7.12
C GLY A 503 13.32 5.45 6.31
N VAL A 504 14.48 5.67 5.69
CA VAL A 504 14.73 6.80 4.79
C VAL A 504 13.95 6.67 3.49
N LEU A 505 14.03 5.49 2.84
CA LEU A 505 13.38 5.24 1.57
C LEU A 505 11.84 5.29 1.66
N ASP A 506 11.25 4.77 2.74
CA ASP A 506 9.81 4.86 2.99
C ASP A 506 9.30 6.30 3.06
N GLN A 507 10.10 7.21 3.58
CA GLN A 507 9.72 8.63 3.61
C GLN A 507 9.63 9.21 2.19
N TYR A 508 10.63 8.95 1.33
CA TYR A 508 10.61 9.39 -0.07
C TYR A 508 9.50 8.71 -0.87
N LYS A 509 9.29 7.41 -0.68
CA LYS A 509 8.15 6.66 -1.24
C LYS A 509 6.83 7.34 -0.87
N ASN A 510 6.62 7.64 0.41
CA ASN A 510 5.39 8.26 0.89
C ASN A 510 5.19 9.66 0.31
N TRP A 511 6.25 10.46 0.12
CA TRP A 511 6.17 11.75 -0.55
C TRP A 511 5.81 11.62 -2.03
N ALA A 512 6.40 10.66 -2.74
CA ALA A 512 6.02 10.37 -4.12
C ALA A 512 4.53 9.99 -4.23
N PHE A 513 4.04 9.16 -3.31
CA PHE A 513 2.63 8.77 -3.28
C PHE A 513 1.69 9.93 -2.90
N VAL A 514 2.07 10.79 -1.95
CA VAL A 514 1.25 11.98 -1.63
C VAL A 514 1.13 12.90 -2.84
N LEU A 515 2.22 13.18 -3.54
CA LEU A 515 2.20 13.96 -4.78
C LEU A 515 1.28 13.31 -5.83
N ALA A 516 1.33 11.98 -5.96
CA ALA A 516 0.52 11.23 -6.89
C ALA A 516 -0.98 11.29 -6.53
N PHE A 517 -1.34 11.01 -5.28
CA PHE A 517 -2.75 10.98 -4.86
C PHE A 517 -3.39 12.37 -4.85
N THR A 518 -2.61 13.39 -4.46
CA THR A 518 -3.04 14.78 -4.63
C THR A 518 -3.26 15.11 -6.11
N SER A 519 -2.37 14.65 -6.99
CA SER A 519 -2.51 14.81 -8.44
C SER A 519 -3.75 14.10 -8.99
N ILE A 520 -4.06 12.87 -8.56
CA ILE A 520 -5.30 12.16 -8.93
C ILE A 520 -6.51 13.01 -8.58
N GLY A 521 -6.57 13.51 -7.34
CA GLY A 521 -7.67 14.35 -6.91
C GLY A 521 -7.80 15.63 -7.72
N LEU A 522 -6.69 16.32 -7.99
CA LEU A 522 -6.66 17.55 -8.79
C LEU A 522 -7.05 17.33 -10.26
N ASP A 523 -6.74 16.18 -10.83
CA ASP A 523 -7.07 15.84 -12.23
C ASP A 523 -8.51 15.31 -12.39
N THR A 524 -9.15 14.91 -11.29
CA THR A 524 -10.48 14.30 -11.31
C THR A 524 -11.58 15.34 -11.14
N ASN A 525 -12.30 15.66 -12.23
CA ASN A 525 -13.48 16.51 -12.21
C ASN A 525 -14.74 15.69 -12.49
N PHE A 526 -15.57 15.48 -11.47
CA PHE A 526 -16.77 14.65 -11.56
C PHE A 526 -17.77 15.16 -12.60
N LYS A 527 -17.95 16.48 -12.73
CA LYS A 527 -18.87 17.06 -13.69
C LYS A 527 -18.47 16.72 -15.14
N SER A 528 -17.17 16.78 -15.43
CA SER A 528 -16.61 16.39 -16.73
C SER A 528 -16.76 14.88 -16.97
N LEU A 529 -16.45 14.07 -15.96
CA LEU A 529 -16.55 12.61 -16.02
C LEU A 529 -18.00 12.15 -16.24
N PHE A 530 -18.95 12.66 -15.46
CA PHE A 530 -20.38 12.33 -15.63
C PHE A 530 -20.93 12.75 -16.99
N LYS A 531 -20.45 13.86 -17.55
CA LYS A 531 -20.84 14.28 -18.90
C LYS A 531 -20.38 13.31 -19.99
N GLN A 532 -19.22 12.66 -19.82
CA GLN A 532 -18.70 11.64 -20.73
C GLN A 532 -19.44 10.30 -20.60
N MET A 533 -20.05 10.02 -19.45
CA MET A 533 -20.75 8.75 -19.17
C MET A 533 -22.14 8.63 -19.83
N GLN A 534 -22.46 9.45 -20.84
CA GLN A 534 -23.73 9.36 -21.55
C GLN A 534 -23.85 8.02 -22.30
N GLY A 535 -24.61 7.08 -21.71
CA GLY A 535 -24.90 5.77 -22.31
C GLY A 535 -25.00 4.67 -21.23
N GLY A 536 -26.18 4.45 -20.64
CA GLY A 536 -26.40 3.52 -19.53
C GLY A 536 -25.86 2.11 -19.73
N LYS A 537 -25.82 1.59 -20.99
CA LYS A 537 -25.32 0.23 -21.28
C LYS A 537 -23.83 0.04 -20.96
N VAL A 538 -23.01 1.07 -21.22
CA VAL A 538 -21.55 1.03 -20.96
C VAL A 538 -21.28 1.03 -19.46
N LEU A 539 -22.04 1.84 -18.72
CA LEU A 539 -21.97 1.88 -17.26
C LEU A 539 -22.39 0.54 -16.64
N TRP A 540 -23.50 -0.04 -17.11
CA TRP A 540 -23.95 -1.35 -16.66
C TRP A 540 -22.94 -2.46 -17.00
N LEU A 541 -22.28 -2.38 -18.16
CA LEU A 541 -21.21 -3.31 -18.50
C LEU A 541 -20.08 -3.25 -17.47
N TYR A 542 -19.68 -2.04 -17.04
CA TYR A 542 -18.67 -1.88 -16.01
C TYR A 542 -19.14 -2.43 -14.65
N ILE A 543 -20.31 -2.01 -14.19
CA ILE A 543 -20.83 -2.41 -12.86
C ILE A 543 -20.95 -3.93 -12.75
N ILE A 544 -21.59 -4.58 -13.72
CA ILE A 544 -21.77 -6.04 -13.72
C ILE A 544 -20.41 -6.75 -13.85
N GLY A 545 -19.53 -6.24 -14.73
CA GLY A 545 -18.18 -6.75 -14.90
C GLY A 545 -17.36 -6.67 -13.63
N GLN A 546 -17.43 -5.52 -12.92
CA GLN A 546 -16.69 -5.31 -11.67
C GLN A 546 -17.23 -6.17 -10.53
N LEU A 547 -18.55 -6.31 -10.40
CA LEU A 547 -19.14 -7.23 -9.42
C LEU A 547 -18.73 -8.68 -9.68
N PHE A 548 -18.69 -9.09 -10.96
CA PHE A 548 -18.21 -10.40 -11.35
C PHE A 548 -16.71 -10.57 -11.04
N ASN A 549 -15.89 -9.55 -11.32
CA ASN A 549 -14.47 -9.53 -10.98
C ASN A 549 -14.25 -9.69 -9.47
N ILE A 550 -14.96 -8.92 -8.64
CA ILE A 550 -14.88 -9.00 -7.18
C ILE A 550 -15.27 -10.41 -6.70
N ALA A 551 -16.38 -10.95 -7.18
CA ALA A 551 -16.85 -12.28 -6.77
C ALA A 551 -15.85 -13.39 -7.16
N LEU A 552 -15.33 -13.34 -8.39
CA LEU A 552 -14.37 -14.34 -8.88
C LEU A 552 -13.01 -14.21 -8.19
N THR A 553 -12.53 -12.99 -7.97
CA THR A 553 -11.30 -12.73 -7.23
C THR A 553 -11.43 -13.15 -5.78
N LEU A 554 -12.56 -12.86 -5.13
CA LEU A 554 -12.83 -13.29 -3.76
C LEU A 554 -12.81 -14.83 -3.64
N PHE A 555 -13.43 -15.52 -4.61
CA PHE A 555 -13.37 -16.98 -4.68
C PHE A 555 -11.93 -17.49 -4.86
N ALA A 556 -11.16 -16.90 -5.78
CA ALA A 556 -9.77 -17.29 -6.02
C ALA A 556 -8.87 -17.03 -4.79
N VAL A 557 -9.04 -15.89 -4.14
CA VAL A 557 -8.33 -15.53 -2.90
C VAL A 557 -8.70 -16.48 -1.76
N TRP A 558 -9.99 -16.77 -1.58
CA TRP A 558 -10.43 -17.75 -0.59
C TRP A 558 -9.87 -19.15 -0.89
N PHE A 559 -9.93 -19.60 -2.14
CA PHE A 559 -9.44 -20.91 -2.56
C PHE A 559 -7.93 -21.05 -2.30
N LEU A 560 -7.15 -20.02 -2.63
CA LEU A 560 -5.69 -20.08 -2.57
C LEU A 560 -5.08 -19.66 -1.22
N LEU A 561 -5.72 -18.74 -0.49
CA LEU A 561 -5.14 -18.08 0.69
C LEU A 561 -5.93 -18.28 1.98
N SER A 562 -6.98 -19.13 2.00
CA SER A 562 -7.75 -19.39 3.23
C SER A 562 -7.04 -20.31 4.22
N GLY A 563 -5.97 -20.96 3.81
CA GLY A 563 -5.31 -22.01 4.62
C GLY A 563 -6.06 -23.35 4.67
N LYS A 564 -7.21 -23.46 3.98
CA LYS A 564 -8.01 -24.70 3.97
C LYS A 564 -7.54 -25.72 2.94
N ILE A 565 -6.98 -25.26 1.84
CA ILE A 565 -6.59 -26.08 0.68
C ILE A 565 -5.09 -26.01 0.45
N PHE A 566 -4.53 -24.81 0.54
CA PHE A 566 -3.11 -24.55 0.42
C PHE A 566 -2.60 -23.86 1.68
N GLU A 567 -1.31 -24.05 2.01
CA GLU A 567 -0.66 -23.33 3.08
C GLU A 567 -0.62 -21.83 2.75
N VAL A 568 -0.94 -20.98 3.73
CA VAL A 568 -0.88 -19.53 3.55
C VAL A 568 0.60 -19.10 3.54
N PRO A 569 1.06 -18.43 2.48
CA PRO A 569 2.45 -17.98 2.44
C PRO A 569 2.72 -16.94 3.53
N VAL A 570 3.78 -17.12 4.29
CA VAL A 570 4.23 -16.13 5.27
C VAL A 570 5.14 -15.14 4.56
N LEU A 571 4.75 -13.86 4.59
CA LEU A 571 5.59 -12.78 4.08
C LEU A 571 6.55 -12.34 5.19
N ASP A 572 7.84 -12.47 4.91
CA ASP A 572 8.88 -12.02 5.84
C ASP A 572 8.99 -10.49 5.76
N MET A 573 8.93 -9.84 6.91
CA MET A 573 9.23 -8.41 7.00
C MET A 573 10.73 -8.26 7.32
N PHE A 574 11.37 -7.19 6.83
CA PHE A 574 12.72 -6.86 7.29
C PHE A 574 12.69 -6.70 8.82
N LYS A 575 13.38 -7.57 9.51
CA LYS A 575 13.44 -7.60 10.99
C LYS A 575 14.32 -6.47 11.51
#